data_ffe1491011da94902110635b6b634229
#
_entry.id   ffe1491011da94902110635b6b634229
#
_cell.length_a   1.000
_cell.length_b   1.000
_cell.length_c   1.000
_cell.angle_alpha   90.00
_cell.angle_beta   90.00
_cell.angle_gamma   90.00
#
_symmetry.space_group_name_H-M   'P 1'
#
loop_
_entity.id
_entity.type
_entity.pdbx_description
1 polymer ?
#
loop_
_entity_poly.entity_id
_entity_poly.type
_entity_poly.pdbx_seq_one_letter_code
_entity_poly.pdbx_strand_id
1 'polypeptide(L)'
;MSGGRHHEEVPRSEGDLRIYWDENDGRIAEAWCQGTMYRGYEMILIGRHPDDALATTARLCGICSTSHVVAATHALENAWNITPPPQAVRLRNLFLAAESVMSDARQGALFFGPGLCHESFSWHALYPEITDAFQPPFKGWLTRAGA
;
A
#
# COMPACT_ATOMS: atom_id res chain seq x y z
N MET A 1 -26.30 -13.04 -25.06
CA MET A 1 -24.87 -12.74 -24.86
C MET A 1 -24.59 -13.01 -23.38
N SER A 2 -23.67 -13.93 -23.08
CA SER A 2 -23.46 -14.44 -21.71
C SER A 2 -22.65 -13.43 -20.91
N GLY A 3 -23.24 -12.90 -19.87
CA GLY A 3 -22.49 -12.21 -18.83
C GLY A 3 -21.55 -13.20 -18.13
N GLY A 4 -20.39 -12.73 -17.72
CA GLY A 4 -19.37 -13.53 -17.04
C GLY A 4 -18.81 -12.82 -15.83
N ARG A 5 -18.33 -13.62 -14.86
CA ARG A 5 -17.53 -13.11 -13.74
C ARG A 5 -16.07 -13.07 -14.16
N HIS A 6 -15.47 -11.94 -14.00
CA HIS A 6 -14.06 -11.68 -14.33
C HIS A 6 -13.29 -11.28 -13.09
N HIS A 7 -11.97 -11.42 -13.13
CA HIS A 7 -11.10 -10.86 -12.10
C HIS A 7 -9.76 -10.47 -12.70
N GLU A 8 -9.11 -9.49 -12.06
CA GLU A 8 -7.77 -9.03 -12.40
C GLU A 8 -6.96 -8.85 -11.10
N GLU A 9 -5.70 -9.23 -11.13
CA GLU A 9 -4.78 -8.97 -10.04
C GLU A 9 -4.09 -7.62 -10.26
N VAL A 10 -4.12 -6.77 -9.23
CA VAL A 10 -3.43 -5.48 -9.24
C VAL A 10 -2.03 -5.69 -8.69
N PRO A 11 -1.00 -5.68 -9.56
CA PRO A 11 0.37 -5.87 -9.13
C PRO A 11 0.94 -4.62 -8.44
N ARG A 12 2.12 -4.75 -7.85
CA ARG A 12 2.89 -3.67 -7.24
C ARG A 12 2.18 -2.99 -6.08
N SER A 13 1.34 -3.74 -5.37
CA SER A 13 0.75 -3.37 -4.10
C SER A 13 1.32 -4.23 -2.98
N GLU A 14 1.27 -3.76 -1.74
CA GLU A 14 1.57 -4.61 -0.59
C GLU A 14 0.40 -5.52 -0.27
N GLY A 15 0.62 -6.83 -0.42
CA GLY A 15 -0.43 -7.83 -0.46
C GLY A 15 -1.12 -7.89 -1.82
N ASP A 16 -1.60 -9.05 -2.18
CA ASP A 16 -2.32 -9.22 -3.44
C ASP A 16 -3.69 -8.55 -3.33
N LEU A 17 -3.97 -7.65 -4.25
CA LEU A 17 -5.27 -7.05 -4.44
C LEU A 17 -5.89 -7.65 -5.70
N ARG A 18 -7.10 -8.18 -5.57
CA ARG A 18 -7.89 -8.67 -6.70
C ARG A 18 -9.11 -7.78 -6.89
N ILE A 19 -9.37 -7.42 -8.13
CA ILE A 19 -10.59 -6.72 -8.53
C ILE A 19 -11.45 -7.74 -9.27
N TYR A 20 -12.67 -7.91 -8.82
CA TYR A 20 -13.67 -8.75 -9.47
C TYR A 20 -14.77 -7.87 -10.05
N TRP A 21 -15.33 -8.30 -11.18
CA TRP A 21 -16.51 -7.65 -11.74
C TRP A 21 -17.39 -8.66 -12.46
N ASP A 22 -18.68 -8.39 -12.42
CA ASP A 22 -19.69 -9.09 -13.21
C ASP A 22 -20.07 -8.20 -14.39
N GLU A 23 -20.01 -8.78 -15.59
CA GLU A 23 -20.36 -8.08 -16.83
C GLU A 23 -21.71 -8.57 -17.36
N ASN A 24 -22.59 -7.63 -17.71
CA ASN A 24 -23.84 -7.88 -18.40
C ASN A 24 -23.96 -6.92 -19.59
N ASP A 25 -24.15 -7.48 -20.79
CA ASP A 25 -24.35 -6.73 -22.03
C ASP A 25 -23.26 -5.66 -22.30
N GLY A 26 -21.99 -6.00 -22.05
CA GLY A 26 -20.86 -5.11 -22.26
C GLY A 26 -20.74 -3.97 -21.24
N ARG A 27 -21.40 -4.09 -20.10
CA ARG A 27 -21.31 -3.14 -18.98
C ARG A 27 -21.03 -3.86 -17.68
N ILE A 28 -20.23 -3.22 -16.83
CA ILE A 28 -19.99 -3.71 -15.47
C ILE A 28 -21.28 -3.49 -14.67
N ALA A 29 -21.88 -4.59 -14.23
CA ALA A 29 -23.07 -4.58 -13.40
C ALA A 29 -22.74 -4.45 -11.92
N GLU A 30 -21.69 -5.12 -11.47
CA GLU A 30 -21.19 -5.10 -10.09
C GLU A 30 -19.67 -5.23 -10.10
N ALA A 31 -18.98 -4.60 -9.15
CA ALA A 31 -17.56 -4.74 -8.96
C ALA A 31 -17.20 -4.70 -7.47
N TRP A 32 -16.20 -5.51 -7.08
CA TRP A 32 -15.69 -5.51 -5.70
C TRP A 32 -14.20 -5.82 -5.67
N CYS A 33 -13.56 -5.48 -4.53
CA CYS A 33 -12.16 -5.74 -4.30
C CYS A 33 -11.99 -6.80 -3.22
N GLN A 34 -10.96 -7.63 -3.36
CA GLN A 34 -10.54 -8.58 -2.36
C GLN A 34 -9.06 -8.36 -2.02
N GLY A 35 -8.78 -7.99 -0.77
CA GLY A 35 -7.44 -8.02 -0.22
C GLY A 35 -7.14 -9.43 0.31
N THR A 36 -6.01 -10.02 -0.08
CA THR A 36 -5.66 -11.41 0.31
C THR A 36 -4.85 -11.49 1.60
N MET A 37 -4.26 -10.37 2.04
CA MET A 37 -3.50 -10.28 3.29
C MET A 37 -4.39 -9.99 4.50
N TYR A 38 -5.18 -11.00 4.91
CA TYR A 38 -5.95 -10.90 6.13
C TYR A 38 -5.07 -11.15 7.36
N ARG A 39 -4.97 -10.17 8.26
CA ARG A 39 -4.18 -10.26 9.50
C ARG A 39 -5.00 -10.29 10.78
N GLY A 40 -6.31 -10.15 10.70
CA GLY A 40 -7.26 -10.30 11.81
C GLY A 40 -7.18 -9.21 12.88
N TYR A 41 -6.72 -8.01 12.56
CA TYR A 41 -6.59 -6.91 13.53
C TYR A 41 -7.93 -6.50 14.11
N GLU A 42 -8.99 -6.60 13.35
CA GLU A 42 -10.36 -6.36 13.80
C GLU A 42 -10.73 -7.30 14.98
N MET A 43 -10.29 -8.56 14.89
CA MET A 43 -10.53 -9.56 15.95
C MET A 43 -9.59 -9.37 17.14
N ILE A 44 -8.36 -8.96 16.89
CA ILE A 44 -7.36 -8.73 17.93
C ILE A 44 -7.77 -7.58 18.86
N LEU A 45 -8.48 -6.58 18.35
CA LEU A 45 -8.92 -5.42 19.11
C LEU A 45 -10.19 -5.68 19.95
N ILE A 46 -10.94 -6.76 19.67
CA ILE A 46 -12.15 -7.07 20.42
C ILE A 46 -11.81 -7.33 21.89
N GLY A 47 -12.48 -6.63 22.78
CA GLY A 47 -12.32 -6.77 24.24
C GLY A 47 -11.05 -6.12 24.81
N ARG A 48 -10.23 -5.43 23.99
CA ARG A 48 -9.09 -4.65 24.47
C ARG A 48 -9.51 -3.26 24.91
N HIS A 49 -8.63 -2.62 25.70
CA HIS A 49 -8.81 -1.21 26.02
C HIS A 49 -8.68 -0.37 24.74
N PRO A 50 -9.50 0.67 24.54
CA PRO A 50 -9.44 1.50 23.31
C PRO A 50 -8.05 2.06 23.01
N ASP A 51 -7.27 2.46 24.02
CA ASP A 51 -5.90 2.97 23.85
C ASP A 51 -4.95 1.94 23.22
N ASP A 52 -5.21 0.64 23.41
CA ASP A 52 -4.40 -0.41 22.80
C ASP A 52 -4.45 -0.36 21.27
N ALA A 53 -5.49 0.26 20.70
CA ALA A 53 -5.60 0.46 19.26
C ALA A 53 -4.42 1.24 18.69
N LEU A 54 -3.90 2.23 19.42
CA LEU A 54 -2.77 3.07 18.95
C LEU A 54 -1.49 2.24 18.74
N ALA A 55 -1.19 1.37 19.71
CA ALA A 55 -0.02 0.51 19.63
C ALA A 55 -0.22 -0.68 18.67
N THR A 56 -1.43 -1.23 18.65
CA THR A 56 -1.75 -2.42 17.86
C THR A 56 -1.83 -2.10 16.36
N THR A 57 -2.52 -1.03 15.99
CA THR A 57 -2.68 -0.65 14.57
C THR A 57 -1.37 -0.24 13.91
N ALA A 58 -0.42 0.32 14.67
CA ALA A 58 0.93 0.60 14.17
C ALA A 58 1.65 -0.65 13.68
N ARG A 59 1.28 -1.84 14.14
CA ARG A 59 1.87 -3.13 13.77
C ARG A 59 1.19 -3.80 12.57
N LEU A 60 0.09 -3.21 12.08
CA LEU A 60 -0.62 -3.71 10.91
C LEU A 60 0.28 -3.67 9.67
N CYS A 61 1.01 -2.58 9.49
CA CYS A 61 1.89 -2.37 8.35
C CYS A 61 3.18 -1.67 8.80
N GLY A 62 4.33 -2.24 8.45
CA GLY A 62 5.66 -1.69 8.82
C GLY A 62 6.06 -0.46 8.00
N ILE A 63 5.45 -0.25 6.82
CA ILE A 63 5.77 0.87 5.93
C ILE A 63 4.75 2.00 5.96
N CYS A 64 3.57 1.79 6.53
CA CYS A 64 2.51 2.79 6.65
C CYS A 64 1.96 2.88 8.08
N SER A 65 2.79 2.64 9.08
CA SER A 65 2.39 2.63 10.50
C SER A 65 1.86 3.97 10.98
N THR A 66 2.39 5.09 10.50
CA THR A 66 1.90 6.43 10.86
C THR A 66 0.46 6.62 10.43
N SER A 67 0.13 6.26 9.20
CA SER A 67 -1.24 6.33 8.68
C SER A 67 -2.22 5.53 9.53
N HIS A 68 -1.85 4.31 9.94
CA HIS A 68 -2.67 3.47 10.81
C HIS A 68 -2.87 4.09 12.21
N VAL A 69 -1.79 4.63 12.81
CA VAL A 69 -1.89 5.30 14.12
C VAL A 69 -2.75 6.54 14.05
N VAL A 70 -2.60 7.36 13.00
CA VAL A 70 -3.42 8.56 12.83
C VAL A 70 -4.88 8.20 12.63
N ALA A 71 -5.18 7.16 11.84
CA ALA A 71 -6.55 6.68 11.68
C ALA A 71 -7.17 6.19 13.00
N ALA A 72 -6.42 5.41 13.78
CA ALA A 72 -6.85 4.96 15.11
C ALA A 72 -7.06 6.15 16.06
N THR A 73 -6.16 7.14 16.02
CA THR A 73 -6.29 8.36 16.83
C THR A 73 -7.57 9.12 16.49
N HIS A 74 -7.87 9.32 15.21
CA HIS A 74 -9.10 9.98 14.77
C HIS A 74 -10.36 9.19 15.19
N ALA A 75 -10.31 7.86 15.14
CA ALA A 75 -11.41 7.02 15.59
C ALA A 75 -11.69 7.21 17.11
N LEU A 76 -10.62 7.26 17.92
CA LEU A 76 -10.73 7.48 19.38
C LEU A 76 -11.17 8.91 19.70
N GLU A 77 -10.63 9.92 19.02
CA GLU A 77 -11.06 11.31 19.18
C GLU A 77 -12.54 11.48 18.87
N ASN A 78 -13.02 10.86 17.81
CA ASN A 78 -14.44 10.88 17.45
C ASN A 78 -15.29 10.15 18.51
N ALA A 79 -14.84 8.97 18.98
CA ALA A 79 -15.57 8.20 19.98
C ALA A 79 -15.69 8.92 21.31
N TRP A 80 -14.67 9.68 21.70
CA TRP A 80 -14.63 10.44 22.95
C TRP A 80 -15.01 11.91 22.81
N ASN A 81 -15.39 12.34 21.61
CA ASN A 81 -15.71 13.74 21.28
C ASN A 81 -14.60 14.71 21.68
N ILE A 82 -13.35 14.33 21.40
CA ILE A 82 -12.16 15.15 21.67
C ILE A 82 -11.80 15.96 20.45
N THR A 83 -11.61 17.26 20.63
CA THR A 83 -11.04 18.15 19.59
C THR A 83 -9.55 18.33 19.85
N PRO A 84 -8.68 17.84 18.96
CA PRO A 84 -7.24 17.97 19.14
C PRO A 84 -6.79 19.42 19.02
N PRO A 85 -5.77 19.85 19.77
CA PRO A 85 -5.22 21.20 19.62
C PRO A 85 -4.58 21.36 18.23
N PRO A 86 -4.59 22.58 17.64
CA PRO A 86 -4.07 22.82 16.28
C PRO A 86 -2.62 22.35 16.07
N GLN A 87 -1.80 22.41 17.10
CA GLN A 87 -0.42 21.96 17.02
C GLN A 87 -0.31 20.43 16.87
N ALA A 88 -1.17 19.67 17.53
CA ALA A 88 -1.22 18.22 17.36
C ALA A 88 -1.61 17.85 15.93
N VAL A 89 -2.59 18.55 15.34
CA VAL A 89 -2.99 18.35 13.93
C VAL A 89 -1.82 18.63 12.98
N ARG A 90 -1.09 19.74 13.18
CA ARG A 90 0.07 20.09 12.36
C ARG A 90 1.17 19.03 12.44
N LEU A 91 1.45 18.53 13.64
CA LEU A 91 2.49 17.52 13.85
C LEU A 91 2.11 16.19 13.19
N ARG A 92 0.86 15.75 13.30
CA ARG A 92 0.36 14.55 12.61
C ARG A 92 0.45 14.68 11.09
N ASN A 93 0.07 15.85 10.55
CA ASN A 93 0.18 16.11 9.13
C ASN A 93 1.64 16.09 8.65
N LEU A 94 2.58 16.58 9.46
CA LEU A 94 4.00 16.50 9.16
C LEU A 94 4.48 15.03 9.10
N PHE A 95 4.10 14.20 10.06
CA PHE A 95 4.45 12.79 10.05
C PHE A 95 3.82 12.05 8.86
N LEU A 96 2.56 12.33 8.53
CA LEU A 96 1.91 11.75 7.36
C LEU A 96 2.59 12.18 6.05
N ALA A 97 2.98 13.45 5.93
CA ALA A 97 3.72 13.94 4.78
C ALA A 97 5.09 13.24 4.64
N ALA A 98 5.81 13.06 5.74
CA ALA A 98 7.08 12.34 5.76
C ALA A 98 6.89 10.86 5.36
N GLU A 99 5.85 10.20 5.86
CA GLU A 99 5.51 8.83 5.47
C GLU A 99 5.15 8.73 3.99
N SER A 100 4.40 9.71 3.44
CA SER A 100 4.05 9.75 2.02
C SER A 100 5.29 9.86 1.14
N VAL A 101 6.19 10.78 1.43
CA VAL A 101 7.46 10.93 0.68
C VAL A 101 8.28 9.65 0.74
N MET A 102 8.39 9.04 1.91
CA MET A 102 9.08 7.77 2.09
C MET A 102 8.40 6.62 1.31
N SER A 103 7.07 6.61 1.27
CA SER A 103 6.28 5.62 0.53
C SER A 103 6.49 5.77 -0.98
N ASP A 104 6.43 7.00 -1.51
CA ASP A 104 6.64 7.29 -2.92
C ASP A 104 8.03 6.86 -3.39
N ALA A 105 9.07 7.18 -2.59
CA ALA A 105 10.43 6.76 -2.88
C ALA A 105 10.58 5.23 -2.91
N ARG A 106 9.97 4.53 -1.95
CA ARG A 106 9.96 3.05 -1.92
C ARG A 106 9.19 2.46 -3.08
N GLN A 107 8.01 3.00 -3.37
CA GLN A 107 7.18 2.54 -4.47
C GLN A 107 7.97 2.62 -5.79
N GLY A 108 8.60 3.76 -6.06
CA GLY A 108 9.46 3.94 -7.22
C GLY A 108 10.62 2.94 -7.26
N ALA A 109 11.37 2.83 -6.16
CA ALA A 109 12.58 2.02 -6.13
C ALA A 109 12.31 0.50 -6.04
N LEU A 110 11.38 0.07 -5.18
CA LEU A 110 11.20 -1.36 -4.87
C LEU A 110 10.14 -2.05 -5.73
N PHE A 111 9.06 -1.35 -6.06
CA PHE A 111 7.95 -1.96 -6.80
C PHE A 111 8.03 -1.73 -8.31
N PHE A 112 8.44 -0.54 -8.73
CA PHE A 112 8.56 -0.22 -10.15
C PHE A 112 9.97 -0.39 -10.71
N GLY A 113 11.02 -0.06 -9.94
CA GLY A 113 12.40 -0.11 -10.36
C GLY A 113 12.83 -1.45 -10.96
N PRO A 114 12.60 -2.60 -10.29
CA PRO A 114 12.96 -3.91 -10.85
C PRO A 114 12.30 -4.20 -12.20
N GLY A 115 11.03 -3.82 -12.35
CA GLY A 115 10.30 -3.98 -13.60
C GLY A 115 10.86 -3.12 -14.73
N LEU A 116 11.24 -1.87 -14.42
CA LEU A 116 11.79 -0.94 -15.39
C LEU A 116 13.22 -1.32 -15.84
N CYS A 117 13.97 -2.05 -15.02
CA CYS A 117 15.30 -2.56 -15.34
C CYS A 117 15.27 -3.89 -16.11
N HIS A 118 14.10 -4.44 -16.41
CA HIS A 118 13.99 -5.69 -17.14
C HIS A 118 14.38 -5.50 -18.63
N GLU A 119 15.08 -6.47 -19.21
CA GLU A 119 15.60 -6.40 -20.58
C GLU A 119 14.55 -6.14 -21.66
N SER A 120 13.29 -6.51 -21.41
CA SER A 120 12.18 -6.20 -22.32
C SER A 120 11.95 -4.70 -22.53
N PHE A 121 12.49 -3.84 -21.67
CA PHE A 121 12.46 -2.38 -21.81
C PHE A 121 13.75 -1.79 -22.41
N SER A 122 14.70 -2.62 -22.86
CA SER A 122 15.98 -2.18 -23.43
C SER A 122 15.85 -1.28 -24.67
N TRP A 123 14.70 -1.31 -25.32
CA TRP A 123 14.36 -0.44 -26.44
C TRP A 123 14.02 1.02 -26.03
N HIS A 124 13.75 1.26 -24.74
CA HIS A 124 13.37 2.59 -24.27
C HIS A 124 14.60 3.49 -24.12
N ALA A 125 14.50 4.74 -24.59
CA ALA A 125 15.64 5.66 -24.61
C ALA A 125 16.26 5.93 -23.22
N LEU A 126 15.44 5.89 -22.15
CA LEU A 126 15.89 6.09 -20.77
C LEU A 126 16.35 4.80 -20.07
N TYR A 127 16.33 3.66 -20.76
CA TYR A 127 16.72 2.38 -20.14
C TYR A 127 18.14 2.36 -19.55
N PRO A 128 19.17 2.89 -20.22
CA PRO A 128 20.52 2.94 -19.65
C PRO A 128 20.59 3.80 -18.37
N GLU A 129 19.93 4.96 -18.39
CA GLU A 129 19.92 5.88 -17.23
C GLU A 129 19.19 5.27 -16.03
N ILE A 130 18.06 4.59 -16.29
CA ILE A 130 17.29 3.90 -15.26
C ILE A 130 18.10 2.74 -14.66
N THR A 131 18.70 1.90 -15.51
CA THR A 131 19.51 0.77 -15.05
C THR A 131 20.73 1.22 -14.28
N ASP A 132 21.38 2.31 -14.67
CA ASP A 132 22.50 2.90 -13.94
C ASP A 132 22.07 3.46 -12.58
N ALA A 133 20.94 4.13 -12.50
CA ALA A 133 20.39 4.65 -11.24
C ALA A 133 20.08 3.53 -10.22
N PHE A 134 19.69 2.36 -10.71
CA PHE A 134 19.41 1.17 -9.88
C PHE A 134 20.62 0.22 -9.72
N GLN A 135 21.78 0.54 -10.33
CA GLN A 135 23.03 -0.14 -10.05
C GLN A 135 23.51 0.27 -8.65
N PRO A 136 24.34 -0.32 -8.00
CA PRO A 136 24.42 -0.65 -6.59
C PRO A 136 23.47 0.19 -5.70
N PRO A 137 22.74 -0.37 -4.76
CA PRO A 137 22.93 -1.66 -4.08
C PRO A 137 22.10 -2.84 -4.65
N PHE A 138 21.34 -2.62 -5.72
CA PHE A 138 20.35 -3.60 -6.21
C PHE A 138 20.92 -4.63 -7.20
N LYS A 139 22.08 -4.39 -7.81
CA LYS A 139 22.68 -5.29 -8.80
C LYS A 139 22.80 -6.74 -8.32
N GLY A 140 23.27 -6.94 -7.09
CA GLY A 140 23.41 -8.29 -6.51
C GLY A 140 22.09 -8.96 -6.12
N TRP A 141 21.00 -8.22 -6.10
CA TRP A 141 19.66 -8.72 -5.79
C TRP A 141 18.91 -9.14 -7.07
N LEU A 142 19.00 -8.32 -8.11
CA LEU A 142 18.38 -8.59 -9.41
C LEU A 142 19.02 -9.79 -10.12
N THR A 143 20.33 -9.97 -9.99
CA THR A 143 21.04 -11.14 -10.58
C THR A 143 20.74 -12.46 -9.85
N ARG A 144 20.29 -12.42 -8.60
CA ARG A 144 19.90 -13.63 -7.85
C ARG A 144 18.44 -14.04 -8.04
N ALA A 145 17.58 -13.13 -8.49
CA ALA A 145 16.18 -13.41 -8.76
C ALA A 145 15.92 -13.97 -10.18
N GLY A 146 16.94 -13.99 -11.03
CA GLY A 146 16.87 -14.51 -12.40
C GLY A 146 17.70 -15.76 -12.67
N ALA A 147 18.20 -16.46 -11.64
CA ALA A 147 18.95 -17.71 -11.78
C ALA A 147 18.09 -18.92 -11.40
#